data_9db537371478f1ba062a1ea3886725c7
#
_entry.id   9db537371478f1ba062a1ea3886725c7
#
_cell.length_a   1.000
_cell.length_b   1.000
_cell.length_c   1.000
_cell.angle_alpha   90.00
_cell.angle_beta   90.00
_cell.angle_gamma   90.00
#
_symmetry.space_group_name_H-M   'P 1'
#
loop_
_entity.id
_entity.type
_entity.pdbx_description
1 polymer ?
#
loop_
_entity_poly.entity_id
_entity_poly.type
_entity_poly.pdbx_seq_one_letter_code
_entity_poly.pdbx_strand_id
1 'polypeptide(L)'
;MHRQIAGKLTGPVIKWFVLAVWLVLGIGSSVLGSKLIDVQDNQASSWLPGNAESTKALAKLEAFQSQNAIPTTVVYERADGLSAEDLAAAKADAQEFADVEGVTGKVIGPIPSQDGQAAQTLVTFNFGKDGWNKMPDAAD
;
A
#
# COMPACT_ATOMS: atom_id res chain seq x y z
N MET A 1 -4.17 -2.12 -50.55
CA MET A 1 -3.00 -2.64 -49.85
C MET A 1 -3.32 -3.31 -48.50
N HIS A 2 -4.17 -2.75 -47.63
CA HIS A 2 -4.47 -3.35 -46.29
C HIS A 2 -5.13 -4.75 -46.34
N ARG A 3 -6.01 -5.05 -47.27
CA ARG A 3 -6.67 -6.37 -47.42
C ARG A 3 -5.71 -7.52 -47.75
N GLN A 4 -4.64 -7.27 -48.50
CA GLN A 4 -3.64 -8.27 -48.85
C GLN A 4 -2.68 -8.58 -47.68
N ILE A 5 -2.41 -7.60 -46.83
CA ILE A 5 -1.60 -7.81 -45.61
C ILE A 5 -2.39 -8.60 -44.58
N ALA A 6 -3.67 -8.27 -44.37
CA ALA A 6 -4.56 -9.01 -43.47
C ALA A 6 -4.70 -10.50 -43.87
N GLY A 7 -4.89 -10.79 -45.16
CA GLY A 7 -5.01 -12.18 -45.67
C GLY A 7 -3.72 -12.99 -45.48
N LYS A 8 -2.55 -12.37 -45.51
CA LYS A 8 -1.27 -13.06 -45.25
C LYS A 8 -1.06 -13.35 -43.79
N LEU A 9 -1.48 -12.41 -42.88
CA LEU A 9 -1.34 -12.55 -41.43
C LEU A 9 -2.29 -13.63 -40.86
N THR A 10 -3.39 -13.95 -41.53
CA THR A 10 -4.37 -14.99 -41.10
C THR A 10 -4.12 -16.38 -41.70
N GLY A 11 -3.01 -16.56 -42.40
CA GLY A 11 -2.60 -17.88 -42.93
C GLY A 11 -2.45 -18.94 -41.83
N PRO A 12 -2.61 -20.25 -42.16
CA PRO A 12 -2.71 -21.33 -41.19
C PRO A 12 -1.48 -21.45 -40.25
N VAL A 13 -0.33 -21.01 -40.70
CA VAL A 13 0.92 -21.04 -39.94
C VAL A 13 1.21 -19.65 -39.29
N ILE A 14 1.00 -18.58 -40.05
CA ILE A 14 1.39 -17.24 -39.65
C ILE A 14 0.55 -16.73 -38.45
N LYS A 15 -0.71 -17.15 -38.34
CA LYS A 15 -1.56 -16.83 -37.19
C LYS A 15 -0.94 -17.30 -35.86
N TRP A 16 -0.33 -18.48 -35.84
CA TRP A 16 0.34 -19.02 -34.68
C TRP A 16 1.61 -18.27 -34.34
N PHE A 17 2.35 -17.86 -35.38
CA PHE A 17 3.53 -17.00 -35.18
C PHE A 17 3.16 -15.62 -34.61
N VAL A 18 2.12 -15.00 -35.15
CA VAL A 18 1.62 -13.72 -34.63
C VAL A 18 1.16 -13.88 -33.19
N LEU A 19 0.43 -14.96 -32.87
CA LEU A 19 0.00 -15.25 -31.50
C LEU A 19 1.19 -15.45 -30.55
N ALA A 20 2.22 -16.19 -30.97
CA ALA A 20 3.42 -16.38 -30.19
C ALA A 20 4.17 -15.05 -29.92
N VAL A 21 4.28 -14.18 -30.94
CA VAL A 21 4.88 -12.85 -30.78
C VAL A 21 4.10 -12.03 -29.75
N TRP A 22 2.77 -12.02 -29.82
CA TRP A 22 1.93 -11.31 -28.85
C TRP A 22 2.04 -11.88 -27.44
N LEU A 23 2.16 -13.20 -27.30
CA LEU A 23 2.39 -13.82 -25.98
C LEU A 23 3.74 -13.41 -25.40
N VAL A 24 4.80 -13.44 -26.20
CA VAL A 24 6.14 -13.02 -25.76
C VAL A 24 6.15 -11.55 -25.38
N LEU A 25 5.51 -10.68 -26.17
CA LEU A 25 5.37 -9.27 -25.84
C LEU A 25 4.53 -9.05 -24.57
N GLY A 26 3.45 -9.79 -24.39
CA GLY A 26 2.60 -9.70 -23.20
C GLY A 26 3.35 -10.10 -21.92
N ILE A 27 4.04 -11.25 -21.97
CA ILE A 27 4.84 -11.73 -20.86
C ILE A 27 6.01 -10.75 -20.55
N GLY A 28 6.71 -10.31 -21.61
CA GLY A 28 7.81 -9.35 -21.47
C GLY A 28 7.35 -8.01 -20.88
N SER A 29 6.19 -7.52 -21.32
CA SER A 29 5.61 -6.28 -20.78
C SER A 29 5.20 -6.41 -19.31
N SER A 30 4.71 -7.58 -18.91
CA SER A 30 4.36 -7.86 -17.51
C SER A 30 5.59 -7.76 -16.58
N VAL A 31 6.71 -8.35 -17.01
CA VAL A 31 7.98 -8.29 -16.25
C VAL A 31 8.54 -6.86 -16.20
N LEU A 32 8.42 -6.10 -17.29
CA LEU A 32 8.83 -4.69 -17.28
C LEU A 32 7.89 -3.83 -16.44
N GLY A 33 6.60 -4.15 -16.43
CA GLY A 33 5.60 -3.46 -15.61
C GLY A 33 5.87 -3.61 -14.10
N SER A 34 6.24 -4.81 -13.64
CA SER A 34 6.60 -5.02 -12.25
C SER A 34 7.83 -4.21 -11.83
N LYS A 35 8.84 -4.11 -12.70
CA LYS A 35 10.02 -3.27 -12.43
C LYS A 35 9.70 -1.77 -12.37
N LEU A 36 8.63 -1.32 -13.01
CA LEU A 36 8.20 0.08 -12.94
C LEU A 36 7.71 0.45 -11.54
N ILE A 37 7.09 -0.51 -10.85
CA ILE A 37 6.65 -0.34 -9.46
C ILE A 37 7.85 -0.14 -8.53
N ASP A 38 8.94 -0.86 -8.77
CA ASP A 38 10.16 -0.80 -7.95
C ASP A 38 10.88 0.56 -8.03
N VAL A 39 10.65 1.33 -9.12
CA VAL A 39 11.25 2.67 -9.31
C VAL A 39 10.28 3.81 -9.02
N GLN A 40 9.05 3.50 -8.63
CA GLN A 40 8.10 4.53 -8.20
C GLN A 40 8.53 5.06 -6.82
N ASP A 41 8.86 6.33 -6.78
CA ASP A 41 9.08 7.05 -5.54
C ASP A 41 7.80 7.85 -5.20
N ASN A 42 6.99 7.30 -4.32
CA ASN A 42 5.74 7.90 -3.87
C ASN A 42 5.92 8.82 -2.66
N GLN A 43 7.17 9.16 -2.32
CA GLN A 43 7.42 10.08 -1.22
C GLN A 43 6.96 11.49 -1.59
N ALA A 44 6.28 12.14 -0.66
CA ALA A 44 5.79 13.50 -0.87
C ALA A 44 6.92 14.50 -1.20
N SER A 45 8.13 14.24 -0.71
CA SER A 45 9.34 15.02 -1.00
C SER A 45 9.76 15.00 -2.47
N SER A 46 9.47 13.90 -3.20
CA SER A 46 9.85 13.73 -4.61
C SER A 46 9.08 14.65 -5.56
N TRP A 47 7.92 15.14 -5.12
CA TRP A 47 7.05 16.03 -5.92
C TRP A 47 7.24 17.51 -5.60
N LEU A 48 8.02 17.84 -4.57
CA LEU A 48 8.23 19.20 -4.12
C LEU A 48 9.56 19.75 -4.62
N PRO A 49 9.62 21.06 -4.99
CA PRO A 49 10.89 21.70 -5.31
C PRO A 49 11.85 21.58 -4.10
N GLY A 50 13.09 21.13 -4.35
CA GLY A 50 14.06 20.85 -3.29
C GLY A 50 14.45 22.07 -2.43
N ASN A 51 14.18 23.29 -2.90
CA ASN A 51 14.44 24.55 -2.20
C ASN A 51 13.21 25.08 -1.45
N ALA A 52 12.04 24.45 -1.57
CA ALA A 52 10.84 24.90 -0.86
C ALA A 52 10.98 24.75 0.66
N GLU A 53 10.36 25.65 1.42
CA GLU A 53 10.36 25.55 2.89
C GLU A 53 9.69 24.31 3.39
N SER A 54 8.63 23.84 2.69
CA SER A 54 7.94 22.58 2.97
C SER A 54 8.87 21.38 2.83
N THR A 55 9.75 21.35 1.81
CA THR A 55 10.73 20.28 1.64
C THR A 55 11.77 20.28 2.75
N LYS A 56 12.22 21.46 3.17
CA LYS A 56 13.13 21.61 4.33
C LYS A 56 12.48 21.21 5.64
N ALA A 57 11.18 21.50 5.81
CA ALA A 57 10.43 21.07 6.98
C ALA A 57 10.27 19.55 7.02
N LEU A 58 9.95 18.92 5.87
CA LEU A 58 9.89 17.46 5.74
C LEU A 58 11.24 16.82 6.08
N ALA A 59 12.35 17.31 5.55
CA ALA A 59 13.68 16.79 5.86
C ALA A 59 14.03 16.89 7.37
N LYS A 60 13.50 17.89 8.08
CA LYS A 60 13.62 17.96 9.53
C LYS A 60 12.69 16.99 10.26
N LEU A 61 11.48 16.76 9.72
CA LEU A 61 10.52 15.80 10.26
C LEU A 61 11.04 14.37 10.16
N GLU A 62 11.80 14.06 9.10
CA GLU A 62 12.46 12.75 8.90
C GLU A 62 13.39 12.35 10.05
N ALA A 63 13.95 13.33 10.75
CA ALA A 63 14.76 13.08 11.94
C ALA A 63 13.91 12.59 13.14
N PHE A 64 12.60 12.80 13.11
CA PHE A 64 11.66 12.42 14.17
C PHE A 64 10.74 11.27 13.78
N GLN A 65 10.50 11.09 12.47
CA GLN A 65 9.65 10.02 11.95
C GLN A 65 10.36 9.34 10.78
N SER A 66 10.33 8.00 10.74
CA SER A 66 10.83 7.25 9.59
C SER A 66 10.00 7.59 8.34
N GLN A 67 10.66 7.87 7.21
CA GLN A 67 10.00 8.11 5.91
C GLN A 67 9.15 6.91 5.46
N ASN A 68 9.49 5.73 5.94
CA ASN A 68 8.81 4.48 5.60
C ASN A 68 7.77 4.09 6.66
N ALA A 69 7.47 4.98 7.61
CA ALA A 69 6.43 4.74 8.59
C ALA A 69 5.04 4.93 7.95
N ILE A 70 4.21 3.92 8.07
CA ILE A 70 2.83 3.90 7.57
C ILE A 70 1.90 3.92 8.78
N PRO A 71 1.38 5.10 9.18
CA PRO A 71 0.42 5.18 10.25
C PRO A 71 -0.92 4.59 9.79
N THR A 72 -1.43 3.65 10.55
CA THR A 72 -2.69 2.96 10.31
C THR A 72 -3.60 3.16 11.50
N THR A 73 -4.88 3.36 11.24
CA THR A 73 -5.89 3.50 12.28
C THR A 73 -6.92 2.39 12.14
N VAL A 74 -7.06 1.58 13.18
CA VAL A 74 -8.16 0.60 13.30
C VAL A 74 -9.29 1.27 14.06
N VAL A 75 -10.51 1.23 13.50
CA VAL A 75 -11.69 1.86 14.07
C VAL A 75 -12.72 0.79 14.41
N TYR A 76 -13.18 0.82 15.64
CA TYR A 76 -14.31 0.02 16.15
C TYR A 76 -15.51 0.94 16.27
N GLU A 77 -16.64 0.56 15.72
CA GLU A 77 -17.85 1.38 15.71
C GLU A 77 -19.08 0.53 16.07
N ARG A 78 -19.93 1.11 16.88
CA ARG A 78 -21.26 0.56 17.19
C ARG A 78 -22.27 1.69 17.36
N ALA A 79 -23.32 1.71 16.55
CA ALA A 79 -24.33 2.77 16.53
C ALA A 79 -25.00 3.01 17.89
N ASP A 80 -25.18 1.95 18.69
CA ASP A 80 -25.81 2.01 20.03
C ASP A 80 -24.79 2.30 21.15
N GLY A 81 -23.55 2.59 20.79
CA GLY A 81 -22.45 2.78 21.72
C GLY A 81 -21.65 1.50 21.99
N LEU A 82 -20.34 1.65 22.19
CA LEU A 82 -19.44 0.55 22.51
C LEU A 82 -19.66 0.05 23.94
N SER A 83 -19.84 -1.24 24.10
CA SER A 83 -19.92 -1.88 25.39
C SER A 83 -18.55 -2.04 26.06
N ALA A 84 -18.53 -2.39 27.34
CA ALA A 84 -17.30 -2.72 28.05
C ALA A 84 -16.60 -3.96 27.44
N GLU A 85 -17.37 -4.89 26.88
CA GLU A 85 -16.83 -6.07 26.19
C GLU A 85 -16.17 -5.71 24.88
N ASP A 86 -16.78 -4.79 24.09
CA ASP A 86 -16.19 -4.28 22.84
C ASP A 86 -14.84 -3.59 23.11
N LEU A 87 -14.78 -2.75 24.15
CA LEU A 87 -13.55 -2.10 24.53
C LEU A 87 -12.49 -3.07 25.06
N ALA A 88 -12.91 -4.13 25.74
CA ALA A 88 -12.00 -5.19 26.17
C ALA A 88 -11.44 -5.99 24.97
N ALA A 89 -12.29 -6.31 23.99
CA ALA A 89 -11.87 -6.93 22.72
C ALA A 89 -10.88 -6.03 21.97
N ALA A 90 -11.23 -4.76 21.75
CA ALA A 90 -10.34 -3.81 21.09
C ALA A 90 -8.98 -3.63 21.81
N LYS A 91 -8.97 -3.80 23.14
CA LYS A 91 -7.72 -3.79 23.92
C LYS A 91 -6.91 -5.07 23.73
N ALA A 92 -7.55 -6.22 23.60
CA ALA A 92 -6.88 -7.47 23.27
C ALA A 92 -6.27 -7.42 21.87
N ASP A 93 -7.05 -6.96 20.88
CA ASP A 93 -6.57 -6.74 19.51
C ASP A 93 -5.36 -5.80 19.48
N ALA A 94 -5.37 -4.71 20.24
CA ALA A 94 -4.25 -3.78 20.33
C ALA A 94 -2.96 -4.44 20.87
N GLN A 95 -3.08 -5.49 21.68
CA GLN A 95 -1.94 -6.29 22.13
C GLN A 95 -1.44 -7.24 21.04
N GLU A 96 -2.37 -7.87 20.30
CA GLU A 96 -2.03 -8.73 19.17
C GLU A 96 -1.39 -7.95 18.03
N PHE A 97 -1.87 -6.73 17.74
CA PHE A 97 -1.26 -5.85 16.74
C PHE A 97 0.20 -5.52 17.04
N ALA A 98 0.62 -5.50 18.30
CA ALA A 98 2.02 -5.25 18.63
C ALA A 98 2.96 -6.38 18.17
N ASP A 99 2.44 -7.58 17.98
CA ASP A 99 3.19 -8.76 17.54
C ASP A 99 3.11 -8.99 16.02
N VAL A 100 2.34 -8.15 15.29
CA VAL A 100 2.21 -8.25 13.83
C VAL A 100 3.51 -7.84 13.15
N GLU A 101 3.92 -8.60 12.13
CA GLU A 101 5.13 -8.32 11.36
C GLU A 101 5.08 -6.92 10.74
N GLY A 102 6.16 -6.18 10.88
CA GLY A 102 6.28 -4.83 10.36
C GLY A 102 5.76 -3.73 11.27
N VAL A 103 5.08 -4.05 12.36
CA VAL A 103 4.69 -3.05 13.34
C VAL A 103 5.92 -2.50 14.05
N THR A 104 5.97 -1.18 14.16
CA THR A 104 7.07 -0.47 14.79
C THR A 104 6.55 0.57 15.78
N GLY A 105 7.30 0.75 16.86
CA GLY A 105 6.90 1.66 17.91
C GLY A 105 5.82 1.05 18.82
N LYS A 106 5.07 1.92 19.48
CA LYS A 106 4.03 1.53 20.45
C LYS A 106 2.66 1.60 19.79
N VAL A 107 1.87 0.54 19.90
CA VAL A 107 0.44 0.57 19.58
C VAL A 107 -0.27 1.44 20.62
N ILE A 108 -1.08 2.39 20.17
CA ILE A 108 -1.76 3.37 21.04
C ILE A 108 -3.27 3.17 20.85
N GLY A 109 -3.94 2.78 21.91
CA GLY A 109 -5.38 2.56 21.92
C GLY A 109 -5.80 1.42 22.83
N PRO A 110 -7.11 1.08 22.83
CA PRO A 110 -8.19 1.81 22.18
C PRO A 110 -8.47 3.18 22.83
N ILE A 111 -8.69 4.20 21.99
CA ILE A 111 -9.05 5.55 22.42
C ILE A 111 -10.53 5.75 22.09
N PRO A 112 -11.43 5.81 23.05
CA PRO A 112 -12.86 5.98 22.79
C PRO A 112 -13.16 7.41 22.31
N SER A 113 -14.19 7.52 21.44
CA SER A 113 -14.78 8.79 21.04
C SER A 113 -15.55 9.45 22.18
N GLN A 114 -15.83 10.74 22.05
CA GLN A 114 -16.56 11.49 23.09
C GLN A 114 -18.00 11.03 23.26
N ASP A 115 -18.62 10.55 22.18
CA ASP A 115 -19.99 10.02 22.16
C ASP A 115 -20.08 8.55 22.56
N GLY A 116 -18.94 7.88 22.73
CA GLY A 116 -18.86 6.46 23.10
C GLY A 116 -19.27 5.49 21.98
N GLN A 117 -19.54 5.96 20.77
CA GLN A 117 -19.97 5.11 19.64
C GLN A 117 -18.80 4.49 18.88
N ALA A 118 -17.59 5.05 19.03
CA ALA A 118 -16.41 4.53 18.36
C ALA A 118 -15.19 4.49 19.30
N ALA A 119 -14.21 3.67 18.93
CA ALA A 119 -12.87 3.69 19.50
C ALA A 119 -11.85 3.50 18.38
N GLN A 120 -10.68 4.09 18.53
CA GLN A 120 -9.60 3.94 17.56
C GLN A 120 -8.33 3.41 18.21
N THR A 121 -7.62 2.56 17.46
CA THR A 121 -6.29 2.08 17.80
C THR A 121 -5.32 2.48 16.70
N LEU A 122 -4.22 3.13 17.09
CA LEU A 122 -3.20 3.61 16.17
C LEU A 122 -2.05 2.60 16.14
N VAL A 123 -1.75 2.12 14.95
CA VAL A 123 -0.67 1.16 14.67
C VAL A 123 0.24 1.78 13.62
N THR A 124 1.54 1.68 13.79
CA THR A 124 2.48 2.18 12.80
C THR A 124 3.27 1.01 12.22
N PHE A 125 3.24 0.86 10.91
CA PHE A 125 4.03 -0.14 10.19
C PHE A 125 5.29 0.48 9.59
N ASN A 126 6.32 -0.32 9.42
CA ASN A 126 7.52 0.05 8.68
C ASN A 126 8.10 -1.20 7.99
N PHE A 127 7.85 -1.33 6.71
CA PHE A 127 8.41 -2.39 5.86
C PHE A 127 9.57 -1.90 4.99
N GLY A 128 10.16 -0.76 5.33
CA GLY A 128 11.18 -0.12 4.51
C GLY A 128 10.61 0.51 3.25
N LYS A 129 11.40 0.54 2.18
CA LYS A 129 11.00 1.17 0.91
C LYS A 129 9.86 0.46 0.20
N ASP A 130 9.66 -0.84 0.47
CA ASP A 130 8.62 -1.67 -0.15
C ASP A 130 7.31 -1.70 0.67
N GLY A 131 7.18 -0.83 1.66
CA GLY A 131 6.14 -0.87 2.66
C GLY A 131 4.72 -0.93 2.11
N TRP A 132 4.43 -0.12 1.10
CA TRP A 132 3.10 -0.09 0.49
C TRP A 132 2.73 -1.39 -0.23
N ASN A 133 3.70 -2.13 -0.74
CA ASN A 133 3.46 -3.41 -1.43
C ASN A 133 3.22 -4.56 -0.44
N LYS A 134 3.70 -4.43 0.81
CA LYS A 134 3.56 -5.44 1.86
C LYS A 134 2.37 -5.22 2.79
N MET A 135 1.77 -4.04 2.76
CA MET A 135 0.60 -3.72 3.61
C MET A 135 -0.59 -4.65 3.43
N PRO A 136 -0.95 -5.10 2.20
CA PRO A 136 -2.07 -6.04 2.04
C PRO A 136 -1.86 -7.35 2.79
N ASP A 137 -0.63 -7.88 2.80
CA ASP A 137 -0.31 -9.15 3.46
C ASP A 137 -0.33 -9.05 5.00
N ALA A 138 -0.18 -7.84 5.53
CA ALA A 138 -0.22 -7.57 6.98
C ALA A 138 -1.63 -7.24 7.48
N ALA A 139 -2.59 -7.01 6.57
CA ALA A 139 -3.97 -6.67 6.89
C ALA A 139 -4.92 -7.88 6.90
N ASP A 140 -4.46 -9.04 6.41
CA ASP A 140 -5.18 -10.32 6.41
C ASP A 140 -4.87 -11.12 7.69
#